data_588dcf199930838997484cf49892da7c
#
_entry.id   588dcf199930838997484cf49892da7c
#
_cell.length_a   1.000
_cell.length_b   1.000
_cell.length_c   1.000
_cell.angle_alpha   90.00
_cell.angle_beta   90.00
_cell.angle_gamma   90.00
#
_symmetry.space_group_name_H-M   'P 1'
#
loop_
_entity.id
_entity.type
_entity.pdbx_description
1 polymer ?
#
loop_
_entity_poly.entity_id
_entity_poly.type
_entity_poly.pdbx_seq_one_letter_code
_entity_poly.pdbx_strand_id
1 'polypeptide(L)'
;MSEDFSHQSTDTETSLETLDDLVKFNNCKNIKYKTKKISLIKKLDLFDKNMSNHIHSLELNAEFEYIVYIFARLFNPDMMSIFYMFVFLYHAIIHKNYYFIIKPAIHIFSVLILSDILKAFFKRPRPEINFNVKRLFNLRKKEKNFSMPSGDSIQAANFAVIAMFYFKVSFLGFLVIPFVMFARIFYFCHYFFDTLVGALVGGGVSLAIAFPLRKLNF
;
A
#
# COMPACT_ATOMS: atom_id res chain seq x y z
N MET A 1 40.70 -32.51 -58.82
CA MET A 1 40.59 -32.78 -57.37
C MET A 1 39.12 -32.68 -57.03
N SER A 2 38.47 -33.82 -57.09
CA SER A 2 37.03 -34.03 -56.86
C SER A 2 36.77 -34.34 -55.42
N GLU A 3 35.87 -33.65 -54.80
CA GLU A 3 35.34 -34.07 -53.49
C GLU A 3 33.83 -34.21 -53.60
N ASP A 4 33.43 -35.44 -53.38
CA ASP A 4 32.05 -35.94 -53.37
C ASP A 4 31.25 -35.32 -52.25
N PHE A 5 30.04 -34.79 -52.57
CA PHE A 5 29.01 -34.49 -51.62
C PHE A 5 28.01 -35.64 -51.62
N SER A 6 28.14 -36.51 -50.61
CA SER A 6 27.12 -37.51 -50.30
C SER A 6 25.91 -36.90 -49.65
N HIS A 7 24.75 -36.97 -50.31
CA HIS A 7 23.44 -36.73 -49.74
C HIS A 7 23.13 -37.75 -48.64
N GLN A 8 22.94 -37.26 -47.42
CA GLN A 8 22.32 -38.01 -46.37
C GLN A 8 20.84 -37.58 -46.26
N SER A 9 19.96 -38.40 -46.76
CA SER A 9 18.51 -38.34 -46.54
C SER A 9 18.21 -38.73 -45.12
N THR A 10 17.78 -37.78 -44.30
CA THR A 10 17.19 -38.07 -42.96
C THR A 10 15.74 -38.32 -43.16
N ASP A 11 15.34 -39.60 -43.11
CA ASP A 11 13.97 -40.05 -43.00
C ASP A 11 13.44 -39.63 -41.61
N THR A 12 12.57 -38.64 -41.57
CA THR A 12 11.75 -38.34 -40.40
C THR A 12 10.63 -39.41 -40.29
N GLU A 13 10.93 -40.45 -39.58
CA GLU A 13 9.86 -41.35 -39.02
C GLU A 13 9.05 -40.54 -38.02
N THR A 14 7.88 -40.08 -38.47
CA THR A 14 6.79 -39.72 -37.59
C THR A 14 6.31 -40.95 -36.88
N SER A 15 6.78 -41.14 -35.64
CA SER A 15 6.27 -42.18 -34.75
C SER A 15 4.76 -41.96 -34.55
N LEU A 16 3.98 -42.90 -35.09
CA LEU A 16 2.58 -43.04 -34.77
C LEU A 16 2.42 -43.17 -33.24
N GLU A 17 1.82 -42.17 -32.64
CA GLU A 17 1.35 -42.27 -31.25
C GLU A 17 0.48 -43.50 -31.14
N THR A 18 0.85 -44.43 -30.29
CA THR A 18 0.14 -45.67 -30.11
C THR A 18 -1.26 -45.41 -29.52
N LEU A 19 -2.21 -46.30 -29.79
CA LEU A 19 -3.56 -46.20 -29.29
C LEU A 19 -3.59 -45.99 -27.75
N ASP A 20 -2.56 -46.50 -27.06
CA ASP A 20 -2.36 -46.36 -25.61
C ASP A 20 -2.09 -44.90 -25.18
N ASP A 21 -1.44 -44.09 -26.00
CA ASP A 21 -1.20 -42.66 -25.68
C ASP A 21 -2.49 -41.84 -25.86
N LEU A 22 -3.32 -42.21 -26.85
CA LEU A 22 -4.66 -41.63 -27.01
C LEU A 22 -5.62 -42.04 -25.86
N VAL A 23 -5.50 -43.25 -25.34
CA VAL A 23 -6.28 -43.72 -24.19
C VAL A 23 -5.83 -43.00 -22.91
N LYS A 24 -4.52 -42.77 -22.72
CA LYS A 24 -3.99 -41.97 -21.63
C LYS A 24 -4.46 -40.51 -21.71
N PHE A 25 -4.49 -39.93 -22.92
CA PHE A 25 -4.96 -38.54 -23.11
C PHE A 25 -6.47 -38.39 -22.80
N ASN A 26 -7.29 -39.40 -23.16
CA ASN A 26 -8.71 -39.40 -22.82
C ASN A 26 -9.00 -39.67 -21.32
N ASN A 27 -8.15 -40.44 -20.65
CA ASN A 27 -8.24 -40.63 -19.20
C ASN A 27 -7.84 -39.38 -18.42
N CYS A 28 -6.97 -38.51 -18.95
CA CYS A 28 -6.68 -37.20 -18.39
C CYS A 28 -7.87 -36.22 -18.44
N LYS A 29 -8.81 -36.38 -19.39
CA LYS A 29 -10.02 -35.54 -19.44
C LYS A 29 -11.04 -35.85 -18.33
N ASN A 30 -10.89 -36.95 -17.62
CA ASN A 30 -11.74 -37.32 -16.47
C ASN A 30 -11.10 -36.95 -15.11
N ILE A 31 -10.04 -36.18 -15.07
CA ILE A 31 -9.62 -35.50 -13.86
C ILE A 31 -10.73 -34.50 -13.55
N LYS A 32 -11.71 -34.88 -12.75
CA LYS A 32 -12.61 -33.98 -12.05
C LYS A 32 -11.72 -33.00 -11.32
N TYR A 33 -11.52 -31.79 -11.89
CA TYR A 33 -10.96 -30.68 -11.17
C TYR A 33 -11.85 -30.50 -9.94
N LYS A 34 -11.45 -31.06 -8.80
CA LYS A 34 -11.98 -30.66 -7.49
C LYS A 34 -11.69 -29.18 -7.42
N THR A 35 -12.64 -28.34 -7.83
CA THR A 35 -12.59 -26.90 -7.63
C THR A 35 -12.55 -26.71 -6.13
N LYS A 36 -11.34 -26.66 -5.60
CA LYS A 36 -11.10 -26.44 -4.18
C LYS A 36 -11.72 -25.08 -3.90
N LYS A 37 -12.85 -25.06 -3.18
CA LYS A 37 -13.57 -23.83 -2.84
C LYS A 37 -12.54 -22.88 -2.22
N ILE A 38 -12.11 -21.87 -2.99
CA ILE A 38 -11.08 -20.92 -2.55
C ILE A 38 -11.68 -20.20 -1.35
N SER A 39 -11.01 -20.29 -0.20
CA SER A 39 -11.42 -19.58 1.02
C SER A 39 -11.60 -18.07 0.72
N LEU A 40 -12.60 -17.44 1.34
CA LEU A 40 -12.87 -16.01 1.21
C LEU A 40 -11.59 -15.18 1.44
N ILE A 41 -10.80 -15.55 2.45
CA ILE A 41 -9.52 -14.90 2.78
C ILE A 41 -8.55 -14.94 1.58
N LYS A 42 -8.45 -16.08 0.88
CA LYS A 42 -7.59 -16.18 -0.31
C LYS A 42 -8.10 -15.33 -1.47
N LYS A 43 -9.42 -15.20 -1.62
CA LYS A 43 -10.01 -14.31 -2.64
C LYS A 43 -9.70 -12.84 -2.34
N LEU A 44 -9.80 -12.43 -1.08
CA LEU A 44 -9.46 -11.08 -0.64
C LEU A 44 -7.97 -10.78 -0.83
N ASP A 45 -7.09 -11.71 -0.46
CA ASP A 45 -5.64 -11.55 -0.66
C ASP A 45 -5.28 -11.43 -2.15
N LEU A 46 -5.92 -12.25 -3.01
CA LEU A 46 -5.73 -12.17 -4.46
C LEU A 46 -6.24 -10.85 -5.03
N PHE A 47 -7.41 -10.37 -4.58
CA PHE A 47 -7.95 -9.08 -4.98
C PHE A 47 -7.00 -7.94 -4.58
N ASP A 48 -6.51 -7.95 -3.33
CA ASP A 48 -5.58 -6.96 -2.81
C ASP A 48 -4.29 -6.89 -3.63
N LYS A 49 -3.69 -8.05 -3.92
CA LYS A 49 -2.49 -8.14 -4.75
C LYS A 49 -2.73 -7.67 -6.19
N ASN A 50 -3.86 -8.06 -6.79
CA ASN A 50 -4.19 -7.66 -8.16
C ASN A 50 -4.41 -6.15 -8.28
N MET A 51 -5.17 -5.55 -7.35
CA MET A 51 -5.36 -4.09 -7.30
C MET A 51 -4.03 -3.37 -7.09
N SER A 52 -3.22 -3.86 -6.17
CA SER A 52 -1.91 -3.26 -5.90
C SER A 52 -0.99 -3.37 -7.12
N ASN A 53 -0.93 -4.53 -7.77
CA ASN A 53 -0.11 -4.74 -8.96
C ASN A 53 -0.56 -3.86 -10.13
N HIS A 54 -1.86 -3.64 -10.29
CA HIS A 54 -2.37 -2.72 -11.30
C HIS A 54 -1.86 -1.30 -11.07
N ILE A 55 -1.93 -0.79 -9.83
CA ILE A 55 -1.40 0.52 -9.48
C ILE A 55 0.13 0.57 -9.61
N HIS A 56 0.82 -0.51 -9.21
CA HIS A 56 2.26 -0.65 -9.36
C HIS A 56 2.73 -0.58 -10.82
N SER A 57 1.92 -1.08 -11.76
CA SER A 57 2.27 -1.10 -13.20
C SER A 57 1.99 0.21 -13.92
N LEU A 58 1.29 1.17 -13.30
CA LEU A 58 1.01 2.45 -13.93
C LEU A 58 2.30 3.22 -14.21
N GLU A 59 2.44 3.71 -15.42
CA GLU A 59 3.52 4.61 -15.82
C GLU A 59 2.97 6.03 -15.83
N LEU A 60 3.64 6.91 -15.10
CA LEU A 60 3.32 8.33 -15.05
C LEU A 60 4.46 9.11 -15.69
N ASN A 61 4.14 10.27 -16.31
CA ASN A 61 5.19 11.18 -16.72
C ASN A 61 5.90 11.79 -15.49
N ALA A 62 7.09 12.34 -15.71
CA ALA A 62 7.95 12.82 -14.61
C ALA A 62 7.28 13.86 -13.71
N GLU A 63 6.47 14.75 -14.28
CA GLU A 63 5.78 15.81 -13.54
C GLU A 63 4.74 15.25 -12.56
N PHE A 64 3.90 14.32 -13.04
CA PHE A 64 2.91 13.66 -12.20
C PHE A 64 3.56 12.75 -11.16
N GLU A 65 4.64 12.04 -11.51
CA GLU A 65 5.37 11.23 -10.56
C GLU A 65 5.98 12.10 -9.43
N TYR A 66 6.44 13.31 -9.75
CA TYR A 66 6.92 14.25 -8.73
C TYR A 66 5.81 14.67 -7.76
N ILE A 67 4.60 14.95 -8.26
CA ILE A 67 3.44 15.25 -7.42
C ILE A 67 3.13 14.06 -6.50
N VAL A 68 3.06 12.85 -7.05
CA VAL A 68 2.81 11.62 -6.28
C VAL A 68 3.89 11.43 -5.21
N TYR A 69 5.15 11.73 -5.53
CA TYR A 69 6.27 11.67 -4.58
C TYR A 69 6.08 12.61 -3.38
N ILE A 70 5.60 13.84 -3.62
CA ILE A 70 5.32 14.79 -2.54
C ILE A 70 4.30 14.19 -1.56
N PHE A 71 3.19 13.66 -2.05
CA PHE A 71 2.19 13.01 -1.19
C PHE A 71 2.75 11.78 -0.47
N ALA A 72 3.59 10.99 -1.13
CA ALA A 72 4.23 9.83 -0.53
C ALA A 72 5.22 10.19 0.59
N ARG A 73 5.77 11.41 0.60
CA ARG A 73 6.76 11.85 1.59
C ARG A 73 6.16 12.71 2.69
N LEU A 74 5.20 13.57 2.35
CA LEU A 74 4.65 14.54 3.26
C LEU A 74 3.99 13.89 4.50
N PHE A 75 3.29 12.77 4.30
CA PHE A 75 2.58 12.05 5.36
C PHE A 75 3.39 10.94 6.01
N ASN A 76 4.70 10.88 5.73
CA ASN A 76 5.58 10.01 6.51
C ASN A 76 5.55 10.43 7.99
N PRO A 77 5.47 9.49 8.96
CA PRO A 77 5.38 9.80 10.38
C PRO A 77 6.43 10.80 10.87
N ASP A 78 7.68 10.70 10.40
CA ASP A 78 8.76 11.61 10.81
C ASP A 78 8.49 13.04 10.33
N MET A 79 8.12 13.20 9.04
CA MET A 79 7.82 14.52 8.46
C MET A 79 6.59 15.14 9.10
N MET A 80 5.54 14.35 9.34
CA MET A 80 4.33 14.83 10.00
C MET A 80 4.57 15.22 11.45
N SER A 81 5.41 14.49 12.18
CA SER A 81 5.77 14.86 13.56
C SER A 81 6.47 16.21 13.62
N ILE A 82 7.41 16.45 12.72
CA ILE A 82 8.11 17.75 12.60
C ILE A 82 7.12 18.85 12.21
N PHE A 83 6.26 18.62 11.22
CA PHE A 83 5.25 19.57 10.79
C PHE A 83 4.31 19.97 11.94
N TYR A 84 3.77 18.99 12.67
CA TYR A 84 2.91 19.25 13.81
C TYR A 84 3.64 20.02 14.91
N MET A 85 4.90 19.69 15.20
CA MET A 85 5.70 20.40 16.17
C MET A 85 5.76 21.91 15.84
N PHE A 86 6.07 22.26 14.59
CA PHE A 86 6.14 23.67 14.17
C PHE A 86 4.77 24.37 14.22
N VAL A 87 3.73 23.75 13.68
CA VAL A 87 2.37 24.34 13.65
C VAL A 87 1.85 24.60 15.05
N PHE A 88 2.02 23.63 15.96
CA PHE A 88 1.48 23.76 17.32
C PHE A 88 2.31 24.71 18.17
N LEU A 89 3.63 24.71 18.00
CA LEU A 89 4.50 25.66 18.69
C LEU A 89 4.17 27.10 18.26
N TYR A 90 4.05 27.35 16.95
CA TYR A 90 3.61 28.63 16.41
C TYR A 90 2.27 29.08 17.03
N HIS A 91 1.28 28.18 17.02
CA HIS A 91 -0.05 28.49 17.53
C HIS A 91 -0.06 28.76 19.05
N ALA A 92 0.74 28.02 19.81
CA ALA A 92 0.88 28.23 21.25
C ALA A 92 1.53 29.58 21.59
N ILE A 93 2.54 29.99 20.84
CA ILE A 93 3.23 31.28 21.03
C ILE A 93 2.27 32.44 20.71
N ILE A 94 1.59 32.38 19.55
CA ILE A 94 0.73 33.48 19.08
C ILE A 94 -0.51 33.63 19.97
N HIS A 95 -1.18 32.53 20.31
CA HIS A 95 -2.42 32.57 21.07
C HIS A 95 -2.24 32.42 22.59
N LYS A 96 -1.00 32.25 23.07
CA LYS A 96 -0.67 32.02 24.49
C LYS A 96 -1.49 30.89 25.13
N ASN A 97 -1.92 29.94 24.32
CA ASN A 97 -2.76 28.81 24.72
C ASN A 97 -2.03 27.48 24.52
N TYR A 98 -1.39 26.98 25.58
CA TYR A 98 -0.62 25.73 25.54
C TYR A 98 -1.48 24.47 25.41
N TYR A 99 -2.77 24.54 25.75
CA TYR A 99 -3.70 23.42 25.54
C TYR A 99 -3.86 23.07 24.06
N PHE A 100 -3.59 24.02 23.17
CA PHE A 100 -3.58 23.79 21.73
C PHE A 100 -2.48 22.84 21.27
N ILE A 101 -1.43 22.64 22.08
CA ILE A 101 -0.37 21.66 21.82
C ILE A 101 -0.79 20.27 22.32
N ILE A 102 -1.42 20.20 23.50
CA ILE A 102 -1.69 18.95 24.20
C ILE A 102 -2.69 18.08 23.42
N LYS A 103 -3.78 18.67 22.93
CA LYS A 103 -4.83 17.93 22.22
C LYS A 103 -4.30 17.21 20.97
N PRO A 104 -3.64 17.87 20.02
CA PRO A 104 -3.06 17.19 18.87
C PRO A 104 -1.91 16.24 19.20
N ALA A 105 -1.13 16.53 20.25
CA ALA A 105 -0.07 15.64 20.72
C ALA A 105 -0.67 14.27 21.12
N ILE A 106 -1.79 14.27 21.85
CA ILE A 106 -2.49 13.03 22.21
C ILE A 106 -2.86 12.23 20.93
N HIS A 107 -3.40 12.89 19.92
CA HIS A 107 -3.73 12.25 18.63
C HIS A 107 -2.50 11.59 18.00
N ILE A 108 -1.41 12.35 17.86
CA ILE A 108 -0.19 11.89 17.19
C ILE A 108 0.40 10.68 17.92
N PHE A 109 0.61 10.80 19.24
CA PHE A 109 1.18 9.71 20.02
C PHE A 109 0.30 8.45 20.00
N SER A 110 -1.03 8.62 20.12
CA SER A 110 -1.95 7.48 20.08
C SER A 110 -1.89 6.72 18.76
N VAL A 111 -1.89 7.42 17.61
CA VAL A 111 -1.84 6.76 16.30
C VAL A 111 -0.47 6.16 15.99
N LEU A 112 0.63 6.76 16.46
CA LEU A 112 1.97 6.20 16.31
C LEU A 112 2.12 4.90 17.09
N ILE A 113 1.79 4.91 18.38
CA ILE A 113 1.86 3.72 19.24
C ILE A 113 0.97 2.60 18.67
N LEU A 114 -0.26 2.93 18.30
CA LEU A 114 -1.16 1.92 17.74
C LEU A 114 -0.66 1.37 16.39
N SER A 115 -0.07 2.22 15.54
CA SER A 115 0.55 1.77 14.29
C SER A 115 1.61 0.70 14.53
N ASP A 116 2.49 0.92 15.50
CA ASP A 116 3.59 0.00 15.80
C ASP A 116 3.09 -1.32 16.43
N ILE A 117 2.11 -1.23 17.33
CA ILE A 117 1.45 -2.42 17.91
C ILE A 117 0.80 -3.26 16.79
N LEU A 118 0.04 -2.64 15.89
CA LEU A 118 -0.64 -3.35 14.81
C LEU A 118 0.36 -3.93 13.80
N LYS A 119 1.45 -3.24 13.48
CA LYS A 119 2.52 -3.80 12.62
C LYS A 119 3.17 -5.04 13.25
N ALA A 120 3.42 -4.99 14.57
CA ALA A 120 3.95 -6.14 15.29
C ALA A 120 2.96 -7.32 15.36
N PHE A 121 1.66 -7.04 15.32
CA PHE A 121 0.60 -8.05 15.31
C PHE A 121 0.43 -8.71 13.94
N PHE A 122 0.24 -7.91 12.87
CA PHE A 122 -0.04 -8.43 11.54
C PHE A 122 1.17 -9.05 10.85
N LYS A 123 2.36 -8.53 11.08
CA LYS A 123 3.65 -9.00 10.52
C LYS A 123 3.61 -9.25 9.01
N ARG A 124 2.81 -8.47 8.29
CA ARG A 124 2.64 -8.64 6.84
C ARG A 124 3.90 -8.20 6.09
N PRO A 125 4.46 -9.05 5.20
CA PRO A 125 5.58 -8.65 4.35
C PRO A 125 5.13 -7.57 3.37
N ARG A 126 6.07 -6.70 2.97
CA ARG A 126 5.81 -5.66 1.98
C ARG A 126 5.83 -6.21 0.55
N PRO A 127 5.21 -5.50 -0.41
CA PRO A 127 5.28 -5.86 -1.82
C PRO A 127 6.73 -6.01 -2.31
N GLU A 128 6.97 -6.99 -3.17
CA GLU A 128 8.23 -7.13 -3.87
C GLU A 128 8.36 -6.06 -4.96
N ILE A 129 9.58 -5.57 -5.14
CA ILE A 129 9.85 -4.56 -6.17
C ILE A 129 9.86 -5.26 -7.53
N ASN A 130 9.00 -4.82 -8.44
CA ASN A 130 9.09 -5.21 -9.83
C ASN A 130 10.17 -4.37 -10.52
N PHE A 131 11.31 -4.98 -10.83
CA PHE A 131 12.44 -4.30 -11.49
C PHE A 131 12.16 -3.86 -12.93
N ASN A 132 11.11 -4.37 -13.55
CA ASN A 132 10.69 -3.95 -14.89
C ASN A 132 10.00 -2.57 -14.88
N VAL A 133 9.51 -2.13 -13.72
CA VAL A 133 8.86 -0.83 -13.56
C VAL A 133 9.88 0.19 -13.07
N LYS A 134 10.22 1.15 -13.92
CA LYS A 134 11.13 2.24 -13.56
C LYS A 134 10.38 3.32 -12.80
N ARG A 135 10.96 3.81 -11.71
CA ARG A 135 10.48 4.93 -10.90
C ARG A 135 11.57 5.97 -10.74
N LEU A 136 11.21 7.24 -10.79
CA LEU A 136 12.16 8.34 -10.53
C LEU A 136 12.67 8.29 -9.08
N PHE A 137 11.80 7.90 -8.15
CA PHE A 137 12.15 7.84 -6.73
C PHE A 137 11.95 6.43 -6.18
N ASN A 138 12.93 5.92 -5.44
CA ASN A 138 12.85 4.60 -4.83
C ASN A 138 12.57 4.71 -3.32
N LEU A 139 11.30 4.87 -2.97
CA LEU A 139 10.88 4.96 -1.57
C LEU A 139 10.90 3.59 -0.89
N ARG A 140 10.60 2.52 -1.60
CA ARG A 140 10.50 1.16 -1.05
C ARG A 140 11.80 0.68 -0.39
N LYS A 141 12.97 1.05 -0.92
CA LYS A 141 14.29 0.66 -0.36
C LYS A 141 14.51 1.15 1.08
N LYS A 142 13.85 2.22 1.48
CA LYS A 142 13.99 2.82 2.82
C LYS A 142 13.09 2.14 3.87
N GLU A 143 12.11 1.36 3.42
CA GLU A 143 11.12 0.75 4.28
C GLU A 143 11.57 -0.63 4.77
N LYS A 144 11.90 -0.73 6.06
CA LYS A 144 12.45 -1.96 6.67
C LYS A 144 11.43 -2.72 7.54
N ASN A 145 10.37 -2.04 7.97
CA ASN A 145 9.34 -2.60 8.86
C ASN A 145 8.22 -3.31 8.09
N PHE A 146 7.28 -3.92 8.83
CA PHE A 146 6.11 -4.62 8.28
C PHE A 146 5.19 -3.69 7.49
N SER A 147 4.42 -4.28 6.56
CA SER A 147 3.59 -3.55 5.61
C SER A 147 2.28 -3.04 6.23
N MET A 148 1.61 -3.84 7.04
CA MET A 148 0.26 -3.56 7.52
C MET A 148 0.24 -3.16 9.00
N PRO A 149 -0.47 -2.09 9.35
CA PRO A 149 -1.10 -1.08 8.49
C PRO A 149 -0.11 -0.03 7.96
N SER A 150 -0.52 0.73 6.92
CA SER A 150 0.26 1.84 6.39
C SER A 150 0.31 3.02 7.36
N GLY A 151 1.50 3.34 7.87
CA GLY A 151 1.70 4.47 8.78
C GLY A 151 1.37 5.83 8.15
N ASP A 152 1.72 6.00 6.87
CA ASP A 152 1.43 7.24 6.14
C ASP A 152 -0.09 7.44 5.94
N SER A 153 -0.83 6.37 5.67
CA SER A 153 -2.30 6.45 5.57
C SER A 153 -2.95 6.72 6.92
N ILE A 154 -2.39 6.17 8.01
CA ILE A 154 -2.80 6.52 9.39
C ILE A 154 -2.61 8.01 9.62
N GLN A 155 -1.43 8.57 9.29
CA GLN A 155 -1.13 9.97 9.49
C GLN A 155 -1.98 10.89 8.61
N ALA A 156 -2.25 10.52 7.36
CA ALA A 156 -3.13 11.29 6.47
C ALA A 156 -4.56 11.38 7.04
N ALA A 157 -5.10 10.28 7.54
CA ALA A 157 -6.43 10.26 8.14
C ALA A 157 -6.47 11.02 9.49
N ASN A 158 -5.44 10.85 10.33
CA ASN A 158 -5.26 11.62 11.56
C ASN A 158 -5.20 13.13 11.27
N PHE A 159 -4.39 13.53 10.28
CA PHE A 159 -4.29 14.93 9.85
C PHE A 159 -5.65 15.49 9.42
N ALA A 160 -6.41 14.77 8.59
CA ALA A 160 -7.72 15.20 8.13
C ALA A 160 -8.69 15.45 9.30
N VAL A 161 -8.70 14.57 10.31
CA VAL A 161 -9.50 14.75 11.53
C VAL A 161 -9.04 15.96 12.34
N ILE A 162 -7.74 16.10 12.58
CA ILE A 162 -7.17 17.25 13.30
C ILE A 162 -7.52 18.55 12.57
N ALA A 163 -7.32 18.61 11.25
CA ALA A 163 -7.62 19.78 10.43
C ALA A 163 -9.11 20.18 10.53
N MET A 164 -10.01 19.21 10.49
CA MET A 164 -11.44 19.47 10.61
C MET A 164 -11.83 19.96 12.01
N PHE A 165 -11.36 19.32 13.07
CA PHE A 165 -11.82 19.59 14.44
C PHE A 165 -11.16 20.81 15.07
N TYR A 166 -9.89 21.04 14.81
CA TYR A 166 -9.13 22.11 15.48
C TYR A 166 -8.90 23.34 14.59
N PHE A 167 -8.78 23.15 13.28
CA PHE A 167 -8.55 24.26 12.33
C PHE A 167 -9.79 24.61 11.51
N LYS A 168 -10.92 23.92 11.72
CA LYS A 168 -12.18 24.12 10.99
C LYS A 168 -12.02 24.04 9.46
N VAL A 169 -11.03 23.29 9.00
CA VAL A 169 -10.84 23.03 7.57
C VAL A 169 -12.02 22.20 7.07
N SER A 170 -12.50 22.54 5.87
CA SER A 170 -13.57 21.80 5.19
C SER A 170 -13.28 20.30 5.13
N PHE A 171 -14.34 19.49 5.04
CA PHE A 171 -14.23 18.04 4.79
C PHE A 171 -13.37 17.68 3.56
N LEU A 172 -13.13 18.63 2.65
CA LEU A 172 -12.18 18.47 1.54
C LEU A 172 -10.77 18.05 1.99
N GLY A 173 -10.39 18.33 3.25
CA GLY A 173 -9.15 17.81 3.83
C GLY A 173 -9.06 16.28 3.80
N PHE A 174 -10.20 15.57 3.76
CA PHE A 174 -10.22 14.11 3.64
C PHE A 174 -9.80 13.60 2.25
N LEU A 175 -9.83 14.44 1.21
CA LEU A 175 -9.36 14.08 -0.12
C LEU A 175 -7.86 13.74 -0.15
N VAL A 176 -7.09 14.22 0.81
CA VAL A 176 -5.66 13.87 0.93
C VAL A 176 -5.45 12.37 1.16
N ILE A 177 -6.40 11.70 1.81
CA ILE A 177 -6.27 10.27 2.17
C ILE A 177 -6.10 9.39 0.92
N PRO A 178 -7.01 9.41 -0.09
CA PRO A 178 -6.85 8.58 -1.28
C PRO A 178 -5.59 8.92 -2.09
N PHE A 179 -5.13 10.18 -2.10
CA PHE A 179 -3.88 10.54 -2.75
C PHE A 179 -2.67 9.90 -2.06
N VAL A 180 -2.62 9.92 -0.73
CA VAL A 180 -1.56 9.27 0.03
C VAL A 180 -1.62 7.75 -0.14
N MET A 181 -2.82 7.14 -0.07
CA MET A 181 -3.00 5.71 -0.31
C MET A 181 -2.46 5.32 -1.69
N PHE A 182 -2.88 6.03 -2.73
CA PHE A 182 -2.38 5.82 -4.09
C PHE A 182 -0.85 5.92 -4.16
N ALA A 183 -0.28 6.99 -3.61
CA ALA A 183 1.16 7.23 -3.65
C ALA A 183 1.96 6.10 -2.97
N ARG A 184 1.49 5.59 -1.84
CA ARG A 184 2.17 4.50 -1.12
C ARG A 184 2.09 3.16 -1.84
N ILE A 185 1.00 2.89 -2.55
CA ILE A 185 0.86 1.72 -3.40
C ILE A 185 1.76 1.90 -4.64
N PHE A 186 1.66 3.02 -5.33
CA PHE A 186 2.42 3.33 -6.55
C PHE A 186 3.94 3.10 -6.38
N TYR A 187 4.51 3.44 -5.21
CA TYR A 187 5.92 3.23 -4.89
C TYR A 187 6.25 1.87 -4.26
N PHE A 188 5.41 0.85 -4.37
CA PHE A 188 5.61 -0.50 -3.83
C PHE A 188 5.80 -0.54 -2.30
N CYS A 189 5.42 0.50 -1.58
CA CYS A 189 5.58 0.54 -0.13
C CYS A 189 4.56 -0.33 0.59
N HIS A 190 3.33 -0.39 0.07
CA HIS A 190 2.18 -1.04 0.68
C HIS A 190 1.26 -1.70 -0.35
N TYR A 191 0.47 -2.69 0.09
CA TYR A 191 -0.69 -3.19 -0.64
C TYR A 191 -1.90 -2.27 -0.40
N PHE A 192 -2.96 -2.44 -1.21
CA PHE A 192 -4.16 -1.64 -1.12
C PHE A 192 -4.82 -1.75 0.27
N PHE A 193 -4.99 -2.97 0.81
CA PHE A 193 -5.59 -3.16 2.13
C PHE A 193 -4.73 -2.62 3.28
N ASP A 194 -3.41 -2.58 3.15
CA ASP A 194 -2.55 -1.95 4.16
C ASP A 194 -2.89 -0.47 4.32
N THR A 195 -3.13 0.21 3.19
CA THR A 195 -3.46 1.63 3.16
C THR A 195 -4.89 1.90 3.61
N LEU A 196 -5.84 1.04 3.21
CA LEU A 196 -7.24 1.14 3.61
C LEU A 196 -7.40 0.95 5.12
N VAL A 197 -6.81 -0.11 5.67
CA VAL A 197 -6.83 -0.36 7.14
C VAL A 197 -6.10 0.76 7.88
N GLY A 198 -4.98 1.28 7.32
CA GLY A 198 -4.30 2.43 7.86
C GLY A 198 -5.21 3.65 7.98
N ALA A 199 -5.91 4.01 6.91
CA ALA A 199 -6.84 5.14 6.89
C ALA A 199 -8.02 4.95 7.89
N LEU A 200 -8.59 3.74 7.95
CA LEU A 200 -9.67 3.44 8.89
C LEU A 200 -9.22 3.51 10.35
N VAL A 201 -8.06 2.95 10.65
CA VAL A 201 -7.48 3.00 12.01
C VAL A 201 -7.14 4.43 12.40
N GLY A 202 -6.43 5.18 11.55
CA GLY A 202 -6.05 6.56 11.80
C GLY A 202 -7.26 7.47 12.00
N GLY A 203 -8.25 7.38 11.11
CA GLY A 203 -9.49 8.14 11.20
C GLY A 203 -10.32 7.77 12.42
N GLY A 204 -10.53 6.46 12.66
CA GLY A 204 -11.33 5.96 13.77
C GLY A 204 -10.77 6.36 15.14
N VAL A 205 -9.47 6.16 15.35
CA VAL A 205 -8.81 6.55 16.61
C VAL A 205 -8.83 8.06 16.78
N SER A 206 -8.54 8.82 15.74
CA SER A 206 -8.54 10.27 15.81
C SER A 206 -9.93 10.82 16.11
N LEU A 207 -10.98 10.27 15.52
CA LEU A 207 -12.36 10.63 15.86
C LEU A 207 -12.70 10.28 17.30
N ALA A 208 -12.36 9.07 17.76
CA ALA A 208 -12.60 8.64 19.13
C ALA A 208 -11.93 9.56 20.17
N ILE A 209 -10.79 10.16 19.83
CA ILE A 209 -10.09 11.13 20.67
C ILE A 209 -10.70 12.53 20.52
N ALA A 210 -11.03 12.97 19.30
CA ALA A 210 -11.52 14.32 19.04
C ALA A 210 -12.87 14.61 19.72
N PHE A 211 -13.79 13.65 19.73
CA PHE A 211 -15.12 13.86 20.32
C PHE A 211 -15.09 14.19 21.80
N PRO A 212 -14.42 13.43 22.69
CA PRO A 212 -14.34 13.78 24.12
C PRO A 212 -13.49 15.04 24.34
N LEU A 213 -12.37 15.22 23.64
CA LEU A 213 -11.51 16.39 23.81
C LEU A 213 -12.17 17.70 23.37
N ARG A 214 -13.17 17.65 22.46
CA ARG A 214 -13.96 18.83 22.08
C ARG A 214 -14.80 19.38 23.23
N LYS A 215 -15.30 18.49 24.13
CA LYS A 215 -16.12 18.87 25.28
C LYS A 215 -15.29 19.48 26.42
N LEU A 216 -14.00 19.21 26.44
CA LEU A 216 -13.09 19.81 27.42
C LEU A 216 -12.76 21.23 26.95
N ASN A 217 -13.57 22.19 27.39
CA ASN A 217 -13.29 23.61 27.26
C ASN A 217 -12.18 23.98 28.25
N PHE A 218 -10.93 23.89 27.79
CA PHE A 218 -9.82 24.53 28.47
C PHE A 218 -9.45 25.80 27.73
#